data_565bddc38fd88ced905e0058f74e9e6a
#
_entry.id   565bddc38fd88ced905e0058f74e9e6a
#
_cell.length_a   1.000
_cell.length_b   1.000
_cell.length_c   1.000
_cell.angle_alpha   90.00
_cell.angle_beta   90.00
_cell.angle_gamma   90.00
#
_symmetry.space_group_name_H-M   'P 1'
#
loop_
_entity.id
_entity.type
_entity.pdbx_description
1 polymer ?
#
loop_
_entity_poly.entity_id
_entity_poly.type
_entity_poly.pdbx_seq_one_letter_code
_entity_poly.pdbx_strand_id
1 'polypeptide(L)'
;MSTHTGTTRDAHPGRRPGKNADNRRLSPNRRRDVVENDEYAAFTRRVVRAYSRRVAAGDIEALASMVTLATEVEHAIQAAVVGLRAFGYSWTEIATRLGTSRQAARQRWNTTSEPNA
;
A
#
# COMPACT_ATOMS: atom_id res chain seq x y z
N MET A 1 24.47 -12.44 2.46
CA MET A 1 24.35 -12.34 2.17
C MET A 1 23.63 -12.36 1.85
N SER A 2 23.32 -12.05 2.14
CA SER A 2 22.81 -11.85 1.71
C SER A 2 22.07 -11.57 1.82
N THR A 3 21.88 -11.30 2.02
CA THR A 3 21.41 -10.88 1.75
C THR A 3 20.72 -10.45 1.84
N HIS A 4 20.52 -10.27 2.27
CA HIS A 4 20.15 -9.69 1.88
C HIS A 4 19.75 -9.34 1.90
N THR A 5 19.74 -9.15 2.19
CA THR A 5 19.56 -8.71 1.75
C THR A 5 19.03 -8.57 1.54
N GLY A 6 18.88 -8.35 1.83
CA GLY A 6 18.63 -8.25 1.21
C GLY A 6 17.96 -8.00 1.15
N THR A 7 17.83 -7.71 1.41
CA THR A 7 17.57 -7.38 0.82
C THR A 7 17.23 -6.97 0.52
N THR A 8 17.18 -6.75 0.77
CA THR A 8 17.19 -6.40 0.11
C THR A 8 17.10 -6.13 -0.34
N ARG A 9 17.10 -6.09 -0.34
CA ARG A 9 17.33 -5.83 -1.01
C ARG A 9 17.61 -6.02 -1.92
N ASP A 10 17.61 -6.15 -2.20
CA ASP A 10 18.02 -6.23 -3.18
C ASP A 10 17.72 -5.58 -4.00
N ALA A 11 17.41 -4.87 -3.84
CA ALA A 11 16.93 -4.20 -4.60
C ALA A 11 17.56 -3.74 -5.52
N HIS A 12 17.55 -3.79 -6.28
CA HIS A 12 18.11 -3.35 -7.23
C HIS A 12 17.42 -2.52 -7.96
N PRO A 13 17.78 -1.60 -8.06
CA PRO A 13 17.11 -0.54 -8.60
C PRO A 13 16.85 -0.78 -10.01
N GLY A 14 16.02 -0.19 -10.58
CA GLY A 14 15.72 -0.39 -11.89
C GLY A 14 15.10 -1.66 -12.24
N ARG A 15 15.15 -2.61 -11.38
CA ARG A 15 14.61 -3.82 -11.63
C ARG A 15 13.18 -3.73 -11.32
N ARG A 16 12.33 -4.04 -12.20
CA ARG A 16 10.92 -4.00 -12.00
C ARG A 16 10.44 -5.32 -11.56
N PRO A 17 10.17 -5.48 -10.32
CA PRO A 17 9.77 -6.77 -9.81
C PRO A 17 8.55 -7.28 -10.47
N GLY A 18 7.63 -6.45 -10.74
CA GLY A 18 6.43 -6.95 -11.29
C GLY A 18 6.57 -7.50 -12.65
N LYS A 19 7.66 -7.20 -13.31
CA LYS A 19 7.82 -7.66 -14.52
C LYS A 19 8.32 -8.99 -14.53
N ASN A 20 8.90 -9.43 -13.56
CA ASN A 20 9.41 -10.71 -13.51
C ASN A 20 8.38 -11.67 -13.43
N ALA A 21 8.25 -12.39 -14.38
CA ALA A 21 7.33 -13.43 -14.34
C ALA A 21 7.62 -14.24 -13.20
N ASP A 22 8.74 -14.16 -12.78
CA ASP A 22 9.04 -14.97 -11.71
C ASP A 22 8.53 -14.49 -10.48
N ASN A 23 7.88 -13.44 -10.43
CA ASN A 23 7.33 -13.12 -9.18
C ASN A 23 6.44 -14.22 -8.78
N ARG A 24 6.07 -15.11 -9.61
CA ARG A 24 5.26 -16.18 -9.17
C ARG A 24 6.13 -17.12 -8.42
N ARG A 25 7.42 -17.05 -8.54
CA ARG A 25 8.23 -17.88 -7.76
C ARG A 25 8.93 -17.03 -6.78
N LEU A 26 8.24 -16.52 -5.82
CA LEU A 26 8.82 -15.66 -4.82
C LEU A 26 9.83 -16.40 -3.99
N SER A 27 10.87 -15.73 -3.59
CA SER A 27 11.82 -16.29 -2.66
C SER A 27 11.10 -16.55 -1.35
N PRO A 28 11.62 -17.39 -0.49
CA PRO A 28 10.98 -17.62 0.80
C PRO A 28 10.78 -16.34 1.61
N ASN A 29 11.73 -15.44 1.56
CA ASN A 29 11.57 -14.20 2.27
C ASN A 29 10.43 -13.36 1.72
N ARG A 30 10.33 -13.32 0.41
CA ARG A 30 9.27 -12.59 -0.22
C ARG A 30 7.92 -13.16 0.15
N ARG A 31 7.79 -14.48 0.18
CA ARG A 31 6.54 -15.09 0.53
C ARG A 31 6.17 -14.79 1.97
N ARG A 32 7.15 -14.78 2.85
CA ARG A 32 6.88 -14.48 4.23
C ARG A 32 6.40 -13.05 4.37
N ASP A 33 7.04 -12.11 3.65
CA ASP A 33 6.64 -10.73 3.73
C ASP A 33 5.20 -10.54 3.27
N VAL A 34 4.79 -11.24 2.23
CA VAL A 34 3.43 -11.13 1.73
C VAL A 34 2.44 -11.66 2.76
N VAL A 35 2.74 -12.78 3.39
CA VAL A 35 1.86 -13.34 4.39
C VAL A 35 1.75 -12.39 5.58
N GLU A 36 2.86 -11.83 5.99
CA GLU A 36 2.85 -10.89 7.10
C GLU A 36 2.02 -9.67 6.78
N ASN A 37 2.09 -9.20 5.54
CA ASN A 37 1.28 -8.05 5.16
C ASN A 37 -0.20 -8.38 5.17
N ASP A 38 -0.57 -9.60 4.78
CA ASP A 38 -1.97 -10.00 4.83
C ASP A 38 -2.46 -10.06 6.27
N GLU A 39 -1.63 -10.57 7.17
CA GLU A 39 -1.99 -10.64 8.56
C GLU A 39 -2.07 -9.26 9.18
N TYR A 40 -1.17 -8.39 8.79
CA TYR A 40 -1.16 -7.05 9.28
C TYR A 40 -2.42 -6.30 8.84
N ALA A 41 -2.81 -6.49 7.58
CA ALA A 41 -4.02 -5.86 7.08
C ALA A 41 -5.24 -6.35 7.84
N ALA A 42 -5.31 -7.65 8.12
CA ALA A 42 -6.43 -8.19 8.86
C ALA A 42 -6.47 -7.62 10.28
N PHE A 43 -5.33 -7.50 10.90
CA PHE A 43 -5.24 -6.90 12.22
C PHE A 43 -5.72 -5.46 12.19
N THR A 44 -5.24 -4.69 11.20
CA THR A 44 -5.61 -3.28 11.09
C THR A 44 -7.12 -3.13 10.91
N ARG A 45 -7.71 -3.99 10.08
CA ARG A 45 -9.17 -3.93 9.90
C ARG A 45 -9.91 -4.21 11.19
N ARG A 46 -9.40 -5.15 11.99
CA ARG A 46 -10.03 -5.44 13.27
C ARG A 46 -9.95 -4.25 14.21
N VAL A 47 -8.80 -3.57 14.19
CA VAL A 47 -8.63 -2.39 15.04
C VAL A 47 -9.60 -1.30 14.63
N VAL A 48 -9.74 -1.07 13.32
CA VAL A 48 -10.66 -0.04 12.84
C VAL A 48 -12.10 -0.37 13.23
N ARG A 49 -12.47 -1.63 13.10
CA ARG A 49 -13.85 -2.01 13.48
C ARG A 49 -14.07 -1.86 14.98
N ALA A 50 -13.04 -2.18 15.77
CA ALA A 50 -13.16 -1.99 17.22
C ALA A 50 -13.28 -0.51 17.57
N TYR A 51 -12.55 0.33 16.86
CA TYR A 51 -12.61 1.75 17.04
C TYR A 51 -14.02 2.25 16.74
N SER A 52 -14.60 1.78 15.65
CA SER A 52 -15.96 2.14 15.27
C SER A 52 -16.95 1.79 16.38
N ARG A 53 -16.80 0.60 16.97
CA ARG A 53 -17.72 0.19 18.03
C ARG A 53 -17.56 1.06 19.27
N ARG A 54 -16.35 1.49 19.58
CA ARG A 54 -16.13 2.36 20.72
C ARG A 54 -16.76 3.71 20.53
N VAL A 55 -16.62 4.26 19.32
CA VAL A 55 -17.23 5.56 19.03
C VAL A 55 -18.74 5.44 19.07
N ALA A 56 -19.26 4.37 18.46
CA ALA A 56 -20.71 4.16 18.38
C ALA A 56 -21.33 3.95 19.75
N ALA A 57 -20.53 3.58 20.73
CA ALA A 57 -21.03 3.35 22.06
C ALA A 57 -21.28 4.65 22.83
N GLY A 58 -21.05 5.80 22.21
CA GLY A 58 -21.42 7.06 22.81
C GLY A 58 -20.34 8.12 22.84
N ASP A 59 -19.22 7.91 22.17
CA ASP A 59 -18.14 8.88 22.20
C ASP A 59 -18.20 9.76 20.97
N ILE A 60 -19.11 10.72 21.00
CA ILE A 60 -19.29 11.59 19.84
C ILE A 60 -18.07 12.46 19.59
N GLU A 61 -17.31 12.75 20.64
CA GLU A 61 -16.14 13.58 20.46
C GLU A 61 -15.06 12.88 19.65
N ALA A 62 -15.02 11.57 19.71
CA ALA A 62 -14.01 10.82 18.99
C ALA A 62 -14.34 10.68 17.50
N LEU A 63 -15.54 11.04 17.10
CA LEU A 63 -15.92 10.88 15.69
C LEU A 63 -15.02 11.70 14.78
N ALA A 64 -14.68 12.90 15.18
CA ALA A 64 -13.79 13.75 14.35
C ALA A 64 -12.42 13.13 14.18
N SER A 65 -11.91 12.50 15.25
CA SER A 65 -10.62 11.83 15.16
C SER A 65 -10.70 10.64 14.21
N MET A 66 -11.84 9.95 14.22
CA MET A 66 -12.02 8.83 13.32
C MET A 66 -12.07 9.28 11.87
N VAL A 67 -12.69 10.43 11.61
CA VAL A 67 -12.71 10.99 10.26
C VAL A 67 -11.29 11.38 9.85
N THR A 68 -10.52 11.94 10.77
CA THR A 68 -9.13 12.28 10.49
C THR A 68 -8.33 11.04 10.12
N LEU A 69 -8.62 9.92 10.76
CA LEU A 69 -7.93 8.68 10.43
C LEU A 69 -8.15 8.31 8.98
N ALA A 70 -9.36 8.52 8.46
CA ALA A 70 -9.62 8.20 7.06
C ALA A 70 -8.72 9.01 6.13
N THR A 71 -8.50 10.28 6.45
CA THR A 71 -7.62 11.12 5.66
C THR A 71 -6.18 10.62 5.75
N GLU A 72 -5.77 10.21 6.93
CA GLU A 72 -4.43 9.68 7.09
C GLU A 72 -4.22 8.40 6.30
N VAL A 73 -5.26 7.58 6.22
CA VAL A 73 -5.18 6.35 5.42
C VAL A 73 -5.04 6.72 3.94
N GLU A 74 -5.78 7.74 3.48
CA GLU A 74 -5.65 8.17 2.09
C GLU A 74 -4.22 8.62 1.79
N HIS A 75 -3.64 9.39 2.70
CA HIS A 75 -2.25 9.83 2.50
C HIS A 75 -1.30 8.65 2.52
N ALA A 76 -1.57 7.67 3.36
CA ALA A 76 -0.72 6.50 3.43
C ALA A 76 -0.80 5.69 2.13
N ILE A 77 -2.00 5.61 1.53
CA ILE A 77 -2.14 4.92 0.25
C ILE A 77 -1.33 5.64 -0.81
N GLN A 78 -1.40 6.96 -0.81
CA GLN A 78 -0.64 7.72 -1.79
C GLN A 78 0.85 7.48 -1.64
N ALA A 79 1.34 7.47 -0.41
CA ALA A 79 2.75 7.20 -0.16
C ALA A 79 3.12 5.79 -0.61
N ALA A 80 2.21 4.82 -0.41
CA ALA A 80 2.47 3.46 -0.84
C ALA A 80 2.55 3.38 -2.36
N VAL A 81 1.66 4.09 -3.06
CA VAL A 81 1.68 4.08 -4.52
C VAL A 81 2.97 4.70 -5.03
N VAL A 82 3.40 5.81 -4.41
CA VAL A 82 4.65 6.43 -4.80
C VAL A 82 5.80 5.44 -4.63
N GLY A 83 5.81 4.71 -3.52
CA GLY A 83 6.85 3.72 -3.28
C GLY A 83 6.83 2.59 -4.31
N LEU A 84 5.62 2.13 -4.65
CA LEU A 84 5.52 1.06 -5.65
C LEU A 84 5.97 1.54 -7.02
N ARG A 85 5.64 2.78 -7.37
CA ARG A 85 6.12 3.33 -8.63
C ARG A 85 7.64 3.43 -8.65
N ALA A 86 8.20 3.87 -7.55
CA ALA A 86 9.67 3.97 -7.44
C ALA A 86 10.31 2.60 -7.50
N PHE A 87 9.61 1.58 -7.02
CA PHE A 87 10.12 0.23 -7.04
C PHE A 87 10.05 -0.36 -8.43
N GLY A 88 9.26 0.22 -9.33
CA GLY A 88 9.20 -0.22 -10.71
C GLY A 88 7.84 -0.65 -11.22
N TYR A 89 6.83 -0.65 -10.39
CA TYR A 89 5.51 -1.05 -10.88
C TYR A 89 4.90 0.04 -11.74
N SER A 90 4.22 -0.37 -12.78
CA SER A 90 3.58 0.56 -13.70
C SER A 90 2.20 0.93 -13.19
N TRP A 91 1.66 2.01 -13.73
CA TRP A 91 0.29 2.38 -13.41
C TRP A 91 -0.70 1.27 -13.79
N THR A 92 -0.42 0.57 -14.89
CA THR A 92 -1.29 -0.52 -15.29
C THR A 92 -1.27 -1.64 -14.25
N GLU A 93 -0.10 -1.96 -13.74
CA GLU A 93 -0.01 -3.01 -12.73
C GLU A 93 -0.72 -2.61 -11.45
N ILE A 94 -0.58 -1.36 -11.06
CA ILE A 94 -1.24 -0.86 -9.87
C ILE A 94 -2.76 -0.84 -10.07
N ALA A 95 -3.20 -0.31 -11.21
CA ALA A 95 -4.62 -0.21 -11.50
C ALA A 95 -5.30 -1.57 -11.53
N THR A 96 -4.61 -2.56 -12.06
CA THR A 96 -5.17 -3.90 -12.12
C THR A 96 -5.48 -4.42 -10.73
N ARG A 97 -4.60 -4.19 -9.76
CA ARG A 97 -4.83 -4.64 -8.40
C ARG A 97 -5.96 -3.89 -7.72
N LEU A 98 -6.18 -2.64 -8.14
CA LEU A 98 -7.22 -1.84 -7.54
C LEU A 98 -8.57 -1.96 -8.25
N GLY A 99 -8.61 -2.70 -9.33
CA GLY A 99 -9.86 -2.88 -10.07
C GLY A 99 -10.31 -1.61 -10.78
N THR A 100 -9.38 -0.80 -11.21
CA THR A 100 -9.73 0.45 -11.87
C THR A 100 -8.89 0.60 -13.13
N SER A 101 -9.16 1.64 -13.90
CA SER A 101 -8.39 1.88 -15.11
C SER A 101 -7.06 2.52 -14.78
N ARG A 102 -6.11 2.38 -15.68
CA ARG A 102 -4.80 2.99 -15.52
C ARG A 102 -4.92 4.49 -15.35
N GLN A 103 -5.76 5.12 -16.15
CA GLN A 103 -5.91 6.54 -16.09
C GLN A 103 -6.52 6.99 -14.78
N ALA A 104 -7.52 6.27 -14.30
CA ALA A 104 -8.16 6.63 -13.04
C ALA A 104 -7.18 6.49 -11.88
N ALA A 105 -6.38 5.44 -11.89
CA ALA A 105 -5.40 5.25 -10.82
C ALA A 105 -4.36 6.36 -10.84
N ARG A 106 -3.91 6.70 -12.05
CA ARG A 106 -2.91 7.75 -12.18
C ARG A 106 -3.46 9.09 -11.73
N GLN A 107 -4.69 9.39 -12.09
CA GLN A 107 -5.27 10.66 -11.68
C GLN A 107 -5.44 10.72 -10.18
N ARG A 108 -5.83 9.63 -9.59
CA ARG A 108 -6.09 9.66 -8.16
C ARG A 108 -4.82 9.75 -7.32
N TRP A 109 -3.78 9.05 -7.73
CA TRP A 109 -2.60 8.95 -6.87
C TRP A 109 -1.29 9.48 -7.45
N ASN A 110 -1.34 10.21 -8.54
CA ASN A 110 -0.13 10.75 -9.12
C ASN A 110 0.25 12.03 -8.40
N THR A 111 1.22 11.93 -7.51
CA THR A 111 1.61 13.05 -6.71
C THR A 111 2.41 14.09 -7.48
N THR A 112 2.94 13.71 -8.60
CA THR A 112 3.76 14.66 -9.30
C THR A 112 2.95 15.73 -9.96
N SER A 113 1.70 15.50 -10.02
CA SER A 113 0.91 16.52 -10.58
C SER A 113 0.84 17.68 -9.68
N GLU A 114 1.02 17.90 -9.03
CA GLU A 114 0.99 18.90 -8.48
C GLU A 114 0.86 19.84 -8.75
N PRO A 115 0.96 20.35 -8.65
CA PRO A 115 0.75 21.33 -8.68
C PRO A 115 -0.13 21.95 -9.17
N ASN A 116 -0.44 21.93 -9.08
CA ASN A 116 -1.01 22.55 -9.51
C ASN A 116 -1.64 22.58 -9.76
N ALA A 117 -1.63 22.38 -9.52
CA ALA A 117 -2.10 22.37 -9.83
C ALA A 117 -2.42 22.39 -9.81
#